data_47d1f82be2c835ed7c30c5397655940c
#
_entry.id   47d1f82be2c835ed7c30c5397655940c
#
_cell.length_a   1.000
_cell.length_b   1.000
_cell.length_c   1.000
_cell.angle_alpha   90.00
_cell.angle_beta   90.00
_cell.angle_gamma   90.00
#
_symmetry.space_group_name_H-M   'P 1'
#
loop_
_entity.id
_entity.type
_entity.pdbx_description
1 polymer ?
#
loop_
_entity_poly.entity_id
_entity_poly.type
_entity_poly.pdbx_seq_one_letter_code
_entity_poly.pdbx_strand_id
1 'polypeptide(L)'
;MDKIQAQRLWESLYGEKTVAYDFAAQEIHKEDYRNPDSFYCWREDYIRPLTSGGRNVPSNLRIESQSSYDRRDGKSNFRIGNAIFEVRKGRKYGTYA
;
A
#
# COMPACT_ATOMS: atom_id res chain seq x y z
N MET A 1 6.54 11.74 2.30
CA MET A 1 6.10 11.51 3.71
C MET A 1 7.33 11.20 4.53
N ASP A 2 7.47 11.84 5.68
CA ASP A 2 8.59 11.53 6.57
C ASP A 2 8.28 10.31 7.44
N LYS A 3 9.27 9.85 8.21
CA LYS A 3 9.12 8.65 9.03
C LYS A 3 8.05 8.80 10.11
N ILE A 4 7.91 9.98 10.69
CA ILE A 4 6.90 10.24 11.74
C ILE A 4 5.50 10.15 11.13
N GLN A 5 5.29 10.77 9.99
CA GLN A 5 4.01 10.70 9.27
C GLN A 5 3.69 9.27 8.85
N ALA A 6 4.70 8.53 8.38
CA ALA A 6 4.55 7.12 8.01
C ALA A 6 4.14 6.26 9.20
N GLN A 7 4.74 6.46 10.37
CA GLN A 7 4.37 5.74 11.58
C GLN A 7 2.94 6.05 12.01
N ARG A 8 2.51 7.31 11.87
CA ARG A 8 1.13 7.68 12.17
C ARG A 8 0.14 7.04 11.19
N LEU A 9 0.49 6.95 9.92
CA LEU A 9 -0.32 6.24 8.93
C LEU A 9 -0.44 4.77 9.28
N TRP A 10 0.67 4.13 9.65
CA TRP A 10 0.66 2.74 10.09
C TRP A 10 -0.28 2.54 11.27
N GLU A 11 -0.16 3.38 12.30
CA GLU A 11 -0.98 3.28 13.50
C GLU A 11 -2.46 3.51 13.21
N SER A 12 -2.79 4.39 12.27
CA SER A 12 -4.18 4.64 11.87
C SER A 12 -4.82 3.44 11.17
N LEU A 13 -4.00 2.63 10.46
CA LEU A 13 -4.48 1.46 9.71
C LEU A 13 -4.39 0.17 10.51
N TYR A 14 -3.37 0.02 11.33
CA TYR A 14 -3.04 -1.24 12.01
C TYR A 14 -2.97 -1.15 13.53
N GLY A 15 -3.16 0.05 14.10
CA GLY A 15 -3.09 0.23 15.55
C GLY A 15 -1.70 -0.04 16.10
N GLU A 16 -1.64 -0.88 17.13
CA GLU A 16 -0.39 -1.20 17.83
C GLU A 16 0.37 -2.38 17.22
N LYS A 17 -0.10 -2.94 16.13
CA LYS A 17 0.57 -4.05 15.47
C LYS A 17 1.95 -3.64 14.98
N THR A 18 2.91 -4.53 15.11
CA THR A 18 4.27 -4.35 14.58
C THR A 18 4.48 -5.13 13.29
N VAL A 19 3.59 -6.07 12.99
CA VAL A 19 3.57 -6.88 11.77
C VAL A 19 2.17 -6.82 11.20
N ALA A 20 2.08 -6.63 9.89
CA ALA A 20 0.80 -6.63 9.18
C ALA A 20 0.99 -7.24 7.79
N TYR A 21 -0.09 -7.34 7.03
CA TYR A 21 -0.08 -7.85 5.66
C TYR A 21 -0.77 -6.84 4.77
N ASP A 22 -0.21 -6.61 3.60
CA ASP A 22 -0.83 -5.70 2.64
C ASP A 22 -1.99 -6.38 1.88
N PHE A 23 -2.60 -5.66 0.96
CA PHE A 23 -3.75 -6.16 0.19
C PHE A 23 -3.43 -7.41 -0.64
N ALA A 24 -2.17 -7.66 -0.93
CA ALA A 24 -1.70 -8.84 -1.67
C ALA A 24 -1.12 -9.91 -0.73
N ALA A 25 -1.46 -9.84 0.56
CA ALA A 25 -0.99 -10.77 1.60
C ALA A 25 0.53 -10.80 1.77
N GLN A 26 1.21 -9.71 1.44
CA GLN A 26 2.65 -9.59 1.67
C GLN A 26 2.89 -9.07 3.09
N GLU A 27 3.76 -9.77 3.81
CA GLU A 27 4.12 -9.38 5.18
C GLU A 27 4.93 -8.10 5.17
N ILE A 28 4.57 -7.17 6.07
CA ILE A 28 5.26 -5.90 6.25
C ILE A 28 5.48 -5.66 7.75
N HIS A 29 6.58 -4.99 8.10
CA HIS A 29 6.96 -4.71 9.47
C HIS A 29 7.01 -3.20 9.71
N LYS A 30 6.37 -2.74 10.79
CA LYS A 30 6.23 -1.32 11.10
C LYS A 30 7.55 -0.54 11.03
N GLU A 31 8.64 -1.15 11.52
CA GLU A 31 9.96 -0.50 11.58
C GLU A 31 10.66 -0.39 10.21
N ASP A 32 10.16 -1.10 9.20
CA ASP A 32 10.85 -1.23 7.92
C ASP A 32 10.31 -0.29 6.83
N TYR A 33 9.85 0.88 7.25
CA TYR A 33 9.40 1.89 6.31
C TYR A 33 10.52 2.30 5.36
N ARG A 34 10.32 2.05 4.06
CA ARG A 34 11.27 2.34 2.99
C ARG A 34 12.69 1.84 3.26
N ASN A 35 12.81 0.75 4.00
CA ASN A 35 14.09 0.10 4.28
C ASN A 35 14.42 -0.89 3.16
N PRO A 36 15.33 -0.56 2.24
CA PRO A 36 15.62 -1.41 1.07
C PRO A 36 16.32 -2.72 1.44
N ASP A 37 16.86 -2.83 2.65
CA ASP A 37 17.56 -4.02 3.10
C ASP A 37 16.64 -5.06 3.75
N SER A 38 15.35 -4.74 3.89
CA SER A 38 14.37 -5.63 4.49
C SER A 38 13.43 -6.22 3.46
N PHE A 39 13.13 -7.53 3.59
CA PHE A 39 12.06 -8.17 2.85
C PHE A 39 10.67 -7.67 3.26
N TYR A 40 10.57 -7.05 4.42
CA TYR A 40 9.32 -6.56 4.99
C TYR A 40 9.16 -5.05 4.83
N CYS A 41 9.91 -4.50 3.90
CA CYS A 41 9.90 -3.08 3.54
C CYS A 41 8.51 -2.69 3.02
N TRP A 42 8.03 -1.55 3.50
CA TRP A 42 6.75 -1.02 3.08
C TRP A 42 6.84 0.47 2.76
N ARG A 43 5.81 0.95 2.10
CA ARG A 43 5.68 2.36 1.78
C ARG A 43 4.22 2.75 1.64
N GLU A 44 3.97 4.05 1.63
CA GLU A 44 2.68 4.61 1.28
C GLU A 44 2.47 4.57 -0.23
N ASP A 45 1.22 4.49 -0.64
CA ASP A 45 0.81 4.62 -2.03
C ASP A 45 -0.60 5.20 -2.10
N TYR A 46 -0.93 5.78 -3.24
CA TYR A 46 -2.29 6.25 -3.49
C TYR A 46 -3.12 5.11 -4.07
N ILE A 47 -4.31 4.86 -3.48
CA ILE A 47 -5.23 3.85 -3.98
C ILE A 47 -5.59 4.15 -5.43
N ARG A 48 -6.09 5.38 -5.68
CA ARG A 48 -6.26 5.89 -7.02
C ARG A 48 -5.07 6.78 -7.35
N PRO A 49 -4.28 6.45 -8.38
CA PRO A 49 -3.12 7.24 -8.74
C PRO A 49 -3.47 8.71 -8.99
N LEU A 50 -2.59 9.62 -8.58
CA LEU A 50 -2.81 11.04 -8.83
C LEU A 50 -2.93 11.35 -10.31
N THR A 51 -2.19 10.63 -11.16
CA THR A 51 -2.26 10.74 -12.63
C THR A 51 -3.59 10.27 -13.20
N SER A 52 -4.38 9.54 -12.44
CA SER A 52 -5.70 9.03 -12.82
C SER A 52 -6.83 9.73 -12.07
N GLY A 53 -6.60 10.94 -11.60
CA GLY A 53 -7.60 11.74 -10.91
C GLY A 53 -7.69 11.48 -9.40
N GLY A 54 -6.77 10.73 -8.83
CA GLY A 54 -6.71 10.52 -7.38
C GLY A 54 -6.38 11.82 -6.65
N ARG A 55 -6.88 11.93 -5.42
CA ARG A 55 -6.67 13.11 -4.59
C ARG A 55 -5.56 12.86 -3.57
N ASN A 56 -4.79 13.89 -3.26
CA ASN A 56 -3.76 13.84 -2.22
C ASN A 56 -4.40 14.08 -0.85
N VAL A 57 -5.13 13.08 -0.37
CA VAL A 57 -5.84 13.11 0.91
C VAL A 57 -5.61 11.79 1.65
N PRO A 58 -5.65 11.78 3.00
CA PRO A 58 -5.39 10.56 3.78
C PRO A 58 -6.27 9.37 3.38
N SER A 59 -7.52 9.62 3.01
CA SER A 59 -8.44 8.55 2.61
C SER A 59 -8.06 7.87 1.29
N ASN A 60 -7.14 8.44 0.52
CA ASN A 60 -6.61 7.85 -0.71
C ASN A 60 -5.23 7.21 -0.49
N LEU A 61 -4.77 7.12 0.75
CA LEU A 61 -3.49 6.50 1.08
C LEU A 61 -3.66 5.08 1.58
N ARG A 62 -2.74 4.22 1.16
CA ARG A 62 -2.63 2.83 1.62
C ARG A 62 -1.18 2.56 1.98
N ILE A 63 -1.01 1.55 2.81
CA ILE A 63 0.31 0.97 3.09
C ILE A 63 0.40 -0.33 2.31
N GLU A 64 1.51 -0.52 1.63
CA GLU A 64 1.77 -1.75 0.91
C GLU A 64 3.25 -2.09 0.92
N SER A 65 3.57 -3.36 0.67
CA SER A 65 4.95 -3.79 0.55
C SER A 65 5.61 -3.12 -0.65
N GLN A 66 6.93 -2.97 -0.60
CA GLN A 66 7.67 -2.46 -1.76
C GLN A 66 7.45 -3.34 -2.98
N SER A 67 7.38 -4.65 -2.78
CA SER A 67 7.12 -5.61 -3.86
C SER A 67 5.78 -5.37 -4.54
N SER A 68 4.72 -5.17 -3.75
CA SER A 68 3.38 -4.88 -4.30
C SER A 68 3.36 -3.55 -5.03
N TYR A 69 4.02 -2.54 -4.47
CA TYR A 69 4.15 -1.23 -5.10
C TYR A 69 4.80 -1.33 -6.49
N ASP A 70 5.91 -2.07 -6.57
CA ASP A 70 6.65 -2.22 -7.83
C ASP A 70 5.82 -2.97 -8.87
N ARG A 71 5.09 -4.02 -8.45
CA ARG A 71 4.26 -4.83 -9.36
C ARG A 71 3.04 -4.08 -9.86
N ARG A 72 2.50 -3.19 -9.04
CA ARG A 72 1.39 -2.33 -9.48
C ARG A 72 1.81 -1.37 -10.58
N ASP A 73 3.04 -0.86 -10.52
CA ASP A 73 3.61 0.04 -11.53
C ASP A 73 2.72 1.26 -11.82
N GLY A 74 2.11 1.83 -10.76
CA GLY A 74 1.25 3.01 -10.87
C GLY A 74 -0.07 2.80 -11.60
N LYS A 75 -0.43 1.57 -11.93
CA LYS A 75 -1.63 1.26 -12.71
C LYS A 75 -2.87 1.13 -11.83
N SER A 76 -4.03 1.46 -12.39
CA SER A 76 -5.31 1.25 -11.71
C SER A 76 -5.80 -0.19 -11.81
N ASN A 77 -5.37 -0.91 -12.83
CA ASN A 77 -5.62 -2.34 -13.02
C ASN A 77 -4.28 -3.03 -13.14
N PHE A 78 -4.05 -4.04 -12.32
CA PHE A 78 -2.75 -4.71 -12.28
C PHE A 78 -2.90 -6.14 -11.75
N ARG A 79 -1.84 -6.93 -11.96
CA ARG A 79 -1.78 -8.32 -11.51
C ARG A 79 -0.61 -8.52 -10.57
N ILE A 80 -0.86 -9.26 -9.48
CA ILE A 80 0.20 -9.76 -8.61
C ILE A 80 -0.04 -11.26 -8.45
N GLY A 81 0.89 -12.09 -8.92
CA GLY A 81 0.70 -13.52 -8.98
C GLY A 81 -0.49 -13.88 -9.85
N ASN A 82 -1.43 -14.66 -9.30
CA ASN A 82 -2.66 -15.03 -10.00
C ASN A 82 -3.84 -14.10 -9.69
N ALA A 83 -3.65 -13.09 -8.86
CA ALA A 83 -4.69 -12.16 -8.48
C ALA A 83 -4.67 -10.92 -9.38
N ILE A 84 -5.85 -10.51 -9.81
CA ILE A 84 -6.05 -9.29 -10.59
C ILE A 84 -6.71 -8.27 -9.67
N PHE A 85 -6.13 -7.07 -9.62
CA PHE A 85 -6.61 -5.99 -8.78
C PHE A 85 -7.08 -4.82 -9.62
N GLU A 86 -8.07 -4.11 -9.13
CA GLU A 86 -8.53 -2.85 -9.71
C GLU A 86 -8.82 -1.83 -8.62
N VAL A 87 -8.70 -0.56 -8.95
CA VAL A 87 -9.14 0.52 -8.06
C VAL A 87 -10.64 0.64 -8.22
N ARG A 88 -11.34 0.42 -7.10
CA ARG A 88 -12.79 0.56 -7.04
C ARG A 88 -13.20 1.91 -6.47
N LYS A 89 -14.42 2.31 -6.80
CA LYS A 89 -15.04 3.47 -6.17
C LYS A 89 -14.97 3.30 -4.65
N GLY A 90 -14.51 4.34 -3.95
CA GLY A 90 -14.50 4.38 -2.49
C GLY A 90 -13.23 3.93 -1.81
N ARG A 91 -12.09 3.87 -2.45
CA ARG A 91 -10.79 3.77 -1.78
C ARG A 91 -10.34 2.36 -1.40
N LYS A 92 -10.83 1.35 -2.07
CA LYS A 92 -10.37 -0.03 -1.85
C LYS A 92 -9.92 -0.63 -3.15
N TYR A 93 -8.87 -1.45 -3.08
CA TYR A 93 -8.57 -2.33 -4.19
C TYR A 93 -9.61 -3.44 -4.23
N GLY A 94 -10.20 -3.65 -5.39
CA GLY A 94 -10.99 -4.83 -5.65
C GLY A 94 -10.11 -5.92 -6.23
N THR A 95 -10.53 -7.18 -6.08
CA THR A 95 -9.85 -8.32 -6.69
C THR A 95 -10.79 -9.08 -7.60
N TYR A 96 -10.22 -9.57 -8.71
CA TYR A 96 -10.87 -10.57 -9.56
C TYR A 96 -10.17 -11.91 -9.35
N ALA A 97 -10.96 -12.95 -9.29
CA ALA A 97 -10.39 -14.29 -9.22
C ALA A 97 -9.82 -14.71 -10.57
#